data_d904d89f35602cb4e33c2f3b4ad20cd8
#
_entry.id   d904d89f35602cb4e33c2f3b4ad20cd8
#
_cell.length_a   1.000
_cell.length_b   1.000
_cell.length_c   1.000
_cell.angle_alpha   90.00
_cell.angle_beta   90.00
_cell.angle_gamma   90.00
#
_symmetry.space_group_name_H-M   'P 1'
#
loop_
_entity.id
_entity.type
_entity.pdbx_description
1 polymer ?
#
loop_
_entity_poly.entity_id
_entity_poly.type
_entity_poly.pdbx_seq_one_letter_code
_entity_poly.pdbx_strand_id
1 'polypeptide(L)'
;MKQEMNYKYPSVDDLRLRAKAKIPKFAFEYLDGGCNDDVNLKKNTERIRAVELKPKYLVDYKAPSLKTELFGHTYDAPFGISPVGLQGLMWPKSPEILAKAAFDHNIPFVLSTVTTSSIERIAEITQGKAWFQLYHPAEESVTKDILKRAETAGCPVLVILADVPSFGYRPRDIPVSYTHLTLPTN
;
A
#
# COMPACT_ATOMS: atom_id res chain seq x y z
N MET A 1 7.80 -17.44 -16.48
CA MET A 1 8.59 -16.19 -16.60
C MET A 1 9.89 -16.38 -15.82
N LYS A 2 11.07 -16.33 -16.46
CA LYS A 2 12.33 -16.33 -15.72
C LYS A 2 12.40 -15.01 -14.97
N GLN A 3 12.42 -15.07 -13.65
CA GLN A 3 12.60 -13.90 -12.79
C GLN A 3 14.07 -13.46 -12.97
N GLU A 4 14.31 -12.41 -13.74
CA GLU A 4 15.64 -11.80 -13.79
C GLU A 4 15.91 -11.14 -12.44
N MET A 5 16.94 -11.61 -11.78
CA MET A 5 17.38 -11.03 -10.51
C MET A 5 17.84 -9.59 -10.76
N ASN A 6 17.33 -8.65 -9.98
CA ASN A 6 17.75 -7.26 -10.08
C ASN A 6 19.11 -7.07 -9.40
N TYR A 7 20.18 -7.30 -10.13
CA TYR A 7 21.55 -7.16 -9.62
C TYR A 7 21.92 -5.73 -9.20
N LYS A 8 21.18 -4.73 -9.69
CA LYS A 8 21.43 -3.32 -9.35
C LYS A 8 20.85 -2.94 -7.99
N TYR A 9 19.74 -3.56 -7.62
CA TYR A 9 19.02 -3.33 -6.37
C TYR A 9 18.60 -4.66 -5.76
N PRO A 10 19.53 -5.42 -5.19
CA PRO A 10 19.27 -6.78 -4.73
C PRO A 10 18.43 -6.84 -3.46
N SER A 11 18.34 -5.73 -2.69
CA SER A 11 17.57 -5.65 -1.47
C SER A 11 16.61 -4.46 -1.45
N VAL A 12 15.65 -4.51 -0.52
CA VAL A 12 14.74 -3.37 -0.25
C VAL A 12 15.52 -2.17 0.29
N ASP A 13 16.60 -2.39 1.04
CA ASP A 13 17.44 -1.32 1.56
C ASP A 13 18.15 -0.55 0.42
N ASP A 14 18.57 -1.25 -0.64
CA ASP A 14 19.13 -0.58 -1.83
C ASP A 14 18.09 0.29 -2.53
N LEU A 15 16.86 -0.22 -2.65
CA LEU A 15 15.74 0.55 -3.19
C LEU A 15 15.42 1.78 -2.32
N ARG A 16 15.44 1.62 -0.98
CA ARG A 16 15.23 2.72 -0.03
C ARG A 16 16.29 3.82 -0.18
N LEU A 17 17.56 3.45 -0.27
CA LEU A 17 18.65 4.41 -0.51
C LEU A 17 18.47 5.14 -1.85
N ARG A 18 18.05 4.42 -2.88
CA ARG A 18 17.78 5.02 -4.18
C ARG A 18 16.56 5.96 -4.14
N ALA A 19 15.50 5.56 -3.45
CA ALA A 19 14.32 6.39 -3.24
C ALA A 19 14.68 7.69 -2.51
N LYS A 20 15.46 7.60 -1.42
CA LYS A 20 15.95 8.77 -0.66
C LYS A 20 16.69 9.79 -1.53
N ALA A 21 17.43 9.33 -2.53
CA ALA A 21 18.16 10.21 -3.46
C ALA A 21 17.29 10.82 -4.57
N LYS A 22 16.08 10.28 -4.80
CA LYS A 22 15.23 10.69 -5.93
C LYS A 22 13.91 11.33 -5.52
N ILE A 23 13.32 10.88 -4.45
CA ILE A 23 12.04 11.39 -3.95
C ILE A 23 12.30 12.71 -3.22
N PRO A 24 11.48 13.75 -3.39
CA PRO A 24 11.58 14.97 -2.60
C PRO A 24 11.61 14.68 -1.11
N LYS A 25 12.43 15.38 -0.35
CA LYS A 25 12.69 15.09 1.06
C LYS A 25 11.40 14.97 1.88
N PHE A 26 10.44 15.87 1.70
CA PHE A 26 9.17 15.84 2.43
C PHE A 26 8.36 14.56 2.17
N ALA A 27 8.31 14.11 0.90
CA ALA A 27 7.60 12.89 0.53
C ALA A 27 8.34 11.64 1.00
N PHE A 28 9.67 11.67 0.98
CA PHE A 28 10.48 10.57 1.50
C PHE A 28 10.32 10.42 3.02
N GLU A 29 10.36 11.51 3.79
CA GLU A 29 10.20 11.47 5.25
C GLU A 29 8.80 10.98 5.63
N TYR A 30 7.76 11.36 4.87
CA TYR A 30 6.42 10.82 5.06
C TYR A 30 6.36 9.31 4.84
N LEU A 31 6.99 8.81 3.78
CA LEU A 31 7.00 7.38 3.45
C LEU A 31 7.84 6.56 4.44
N ASP A 32 8.99 7.08 4.85
CA ASP A 32 10.04 6.38 5.60
C ASP A 32 9.91 6.55 7.12
N GLY A 33 9.19 7.57 7.57
CA GLY A 33 9.05 7.92 8.97
C GLY A 33 7.85 7.31 9.65
N GLY A 34 7.90 7.26 10.98
CA GLY A 34 6.79 6.93 11.87
C GLY A 34 6.35 8.12 12.70
N CYS A 35 5.60 7.85 13.76
CA CYS A 35 5.17 8.85 14.74
C CYS A 35 6.16 8.93 15.92
N ASN A 36 6.22 10.11 16.55
CA ASN A 36 7.10 10.39 17.69
C ASN A 36 8.56 9.97 17.41
N ASP A 37 9.13 9.12 18.23
CA ASP A 37 10.53 8.66 18.14
C ASP A 37 10.71 7.40 17.29
N ASP A 38 9.79 7.12 16.39
CA ASP A 38 9.79 5.92 15.51
C ASP A 38 9.78 4.58 16.28
N VAL A 39 9.31 4.56 17.53
CA VAL A 39 9.34 3.36 18.39
C VAL A 39 8.56 2.21 17.75
N ASN A 40 7.34 2.46 17.29
CA ASN A 40 6.53 1.41 16.66
C ASN A 40 7.06 1.02 15.28
N LEU A 41 7.63 1.96 14.52
CA LEU A 41 8.29 1.66 13.25
C LEU A 41 9.41 0.65 13.44
N LYS A 42 10.28 0.85 14.44
CA LYS A 42 11.35 -0.09 14.80
C LYS A 42 10.80 -1.43 15.24
N LYS A 43 9.82 -1.42 16.17
CA LYS A 43 9.16 -2.64 16.65
C LYS A 43 8.50 -3.46 15.54
N ASN A 44 7.87 -2.84 14.56
CA ASN A 44 7.27 -3.54 13.44
C ASN A 44 8.32 -4.35 12.68
N THR A 45 9.47 -3.75 12.39
CA THR A 45 10.59 -4.44 11.72
C THR A 45 11.15 -5.56 12.59
N GLU A 46 11.39 -5.30 13.87
CA GLU A 46 11.93 -6.29 14.81
C GLU A 46 11.00 -7.50 14.98
N ARG A 47 9.68 -7.26 15.09
CA ARG A 47 8.69 -8.33 15.26
C ARG A 47 8.56 -9.20 14.01
N ILE A 48 8.61 -8.62 12.82
CA ILE A 48 8.62 -9.41 11.58
C ILE A 48 9.90 -10.25 11.49
N ARG A 49 11.06 -9.68 11.82
CA ARG A 49 12.34 -10.40 11.81
C ARG A 49 12.47 -11.47 12.90
N ALA A 50 11.68 -11.38 13.96
CA ALA A 50 11.61 -12.40 15.01
C ALA A 50 10.80 -13.65 14.61
N VAL A 51 10.15 -13.64 13.45
CA VAL A 51 9.47 -14.83 12.92
C VAL A 51 10.53 -15.78 12.35
N GLU A 52 10.62 -16.95 12.95
CA GLU A 52 11.58 -17.99 12.54
C GLU A 52 10.86 -19.10 11.79
N LEU A 53 11.48 -19.57 10.72
CA LEU A 53 11.01 -20.71 9.95
C LEU A 53 11.70 -21.98 10.45
N LYS A 54 10.93 -22.95 10.94
CA LYS A 54 11.44 -24.25 11.34
C LYS A 54 11.55 -25.18 10.13
N PRO A 55 12.76 -25.48 9.63
CA PRO A 55 12.93 -26.35 8.47
C PRO A 55 12.52 -27.79 8.81
N LYS A 56 11.95 -28.49 7.82
CA LYS A 56 11.72 -29.94 7.87
C LYS A 56 12.64 -30.59 6.85
N TYR A 57 13.42 -31.56 7.31
CA TYR A 57 14.35 -32.31 6.45
C TYR A 57 13.77 -33.71 6.15
N LEU A 58 14.28 -34.34 5.10
CA LEU A 58 13.94 -35.72 4.69
C LEU A 58 12.43 -35.91 4.47
N VAL A 59 11.78 -34.92 3.90
CA VAL A 59 10.37 -34.97 3.49
C VAL A 59 10.26 -34.85 1.97
N ASP A 60 9.26 -35.48 1.39
CA ASP A 60 8.98 -35.31 -0.04
C ASP A 60 8.68 -33.85 -0.33
N TYR A 61 9.46 -33.27 -1.24
CA TYR A 61 9.26 -31.91 -1.69
C TYR A 61 8.33 -31.91 -2.91
N LYS A 62 7.15 -31.35 -2.71
CA LYS A 62 6.27 -30.96 -3.82
C LYS A 62 6.33 -29.45 -3.91
N ALA A 63 6.56 -28.93 -5.12
CA ALA A 63 6.60 -27.48 -5.33
C ALA A 63 5.33 -26.82 -4.73
N PRO A 64 5.43 -25.99 -3.71
CA PRO A 64 4.26 -25.40 -3.06
C PRO A 64 3.61 -24.39 -4.00
N SER A 65 2.28 -24.37 -4.00
CA SER A 65 1.53 -23.30 -4.64
C SER A 65 1.34 -22.16 -3.62
N LEU A 66 1.60 -20.93 -4.05
CA LEU A 66 1.27 -19.73 -3.28
C LEU A 66 -0.15 -19.23 -3.57
N LYS A 67 -0.87 -19.88 -4.47
CA LYS A 67 -2.24 -19.49 -4.81
C LYS A 67 -3.12 -19.48 -3.58
N THR A 68 -3.85 -18.40 -3.41
CA THR A 68 -4.70 -18.15 -2.24
C THR A 68 -6.03 -17.59 -2.70
N GLU A 69 -7.11 -18.10 -2.14
CA GLU A 69 -8.45 -17.57 -2.36
C GLU A 69 -8.76 -16.53 -1.28
N LEU A 70 -9.10 -15.30 -1.70
CA LEU A 70 -9.51 -14.20 -0.84
C LEU A 70 -10.78 -13.56 -1.42
N PHE A 71 -11.84 -13.49 -0.62
CA PHE A 71 -13.11 -12.87 -0.99
C PHE A 71 -13.66 -13.34 -2.36
N GLY A 72 -13.60 -14.66 -2.62
CA GLY A 72 -14.10 -15.27 -3.85
C GLY A 72 -13.19 -15.11 -5.08
N HIS A 73 -12.00 -14.55 -4.92
CA HIS A 73 -11.01 -14.40 -5.99
C HIS A 73 -9.74 -15.21 -5.69
N THR A 74 -9.22 -15.89 -6.72
CA THR A 74 -7.95 -16.61 -6.60
C THR A 74 -6.81 -15.70 -7.03
N TYR A 75 -5.87 -15.47 -6.13
CA TYR A 75 -4.63 -14.74 -6.35
C TYR A 75 -3.43 -15.67 -6.42
N ASP A 76 -2.35 -15.23 -7.09
CA ASP A 76 -1.15 -16.06 -7.26
C ASP A 76 -0.24 -16.05 -6.04
N ALA A 77 -0.49 -15.15 -5.06
CA ALA A 77 0.26 -15.09 -3.81
C ALA A 77 -0.62 -14.57 -2.65
N PRO A 78 -0.30 -14.94 -1.39
CA PRO A 78 -1.06 -14.54 -0.20
C PRO A 78 -0.67 -13.15 0.32
N PHE A 79 -0.27 -12.25 -0.55
CA PHE A 79 0.06 -10.87 -0.22
C PHE A 79 -0.38 -9.93 -1.33
N GLY A 80 -0.52 -8.65 -1.01
CA GLY A 80 -0.93 -7.62 -1.96
C GLY A 80 -0.26 -6.28 -1.67
N ILE A 81 -0.60 -5.28 -2.45
CA ILE A 81 -0.14 -3.90 -2.27
C ILE A 81 -1.16 -3.18 -1.40
N SER A 82 -0.72 -2.77 -0.19
CA SER A 82 -1.54 -2.06 0.79
C SER A 82 -1.90 -0.64 0.33
N PRO A 83 -2.97 -0.05 0.88
CA PRO A 83 -3.32 1.33 0.58
C PRO A 83 -2.27 2.27 1.19
N VAL A 84 -1.69 3.12 0.37
CA VAL A 84 -0.77 4.18 0.80
C VAL A 84 -1.34 5.52 0.37
N GLY A 85 -1.58 6.39 1.34
CA GLY A 85 -2.04 7.75 1.07
C GLY A 85 -1.01 8.56 0.30
N LEU A 86 -1.48 9.46 -0.57
CA LEU A 86 -0.66 10.43 -1.29
C LEU A 86 0.49 9.82 -2.14
N GLN A 87 0.34 8.59 -2.60
CA GLN A 87 1.36 7.90 -3.42
C GLN A 87 1.86 8.74 -4.60
N GLY A 88 0.96 9.50 -5.25
CA GLY A 88 1.32 10.34 -6.39
C GLY A 88 2.22 11.53 -6.04
N LEU A 89 2.33 11.92 -4.77
CA LEU A 89 3.30 12.92 -4.31
C LEU A 89 4.71 12.33 -4.17
N MET A 90 4.79 11.04 -3.89
CA MET A 90 6.07 10.32 -3.78
C MET A 90 6.67 10.06 -5.14
N TRP A 91 5.83 9.64 -6.09
CA TRP A 91 6.22 9.41 -7.46
C TRP A 91 5.05 9.64 -8.42
N PRO A 92 5.25 10.38 -9.52
CA PRO A 92 4.18 10.63 -10.49
C PRO A 92 3.56 9.33 -11.00
N LYS A 93 2.23 9.27 -11.01
CA LYS A 93 1.45 8.08 -11.43
C LYS A 93 1.74 6.81 -10.61
N SER A 94 2.21 6.95 -9.38
CA SER A 94 2.51 5.79 -8.52
C SER A 94 1.29 4.87 -8.32
N PRO A 95 0.07 5.37 -8.05
CA PRO A 95 -1.09 4.50 -7.91
C PRO A 95 -1.34 3.64 -9.16
N GLU A 96 -1.24 4.23 -10.35
CA GLU A 96 -1.44 3.51 -11.61
C GLU A 96 -0.35 2.48 -11.88
N ILE A 97 0.92 2.84 -11.60
CA ILE A 97 2.06 1.93 -11.77
C ILE A 97 1.91 0.72 -10.86
N LEU A 98 1.56 0.93 -9.59
CA LEU A 98 1.38 -0.14 -8.62
C LEU A 98 0.15 -0.99 -8.91
N ALA A 99 -0.96 -0.37 -9.30
CA ALA A 99 -2.17 -1.07 -9.72
C ALA A 99 -1.90 -1.97 -10.93
N LYS A 100 -1.18 -1.46 -11.94
CA LYS A 100 -0.78 -2.25 -13.11
C LYS A 100 0.12 -3.41 -12.73
N ALA A 101 1.13 -3.18 -11.89
CA ALA A 101 2.02 -4.23 -11.42
C ALA A 101 1.25 -5.32 -10.66
N ALA A 102 0.36 -4.93 -9.74
CA ALA A 102 -0.47 -5.88 -9.01
C ALA A 102 -1.38 -6.71 -9.93
N PHE A 103 -1.99 -6.05 -10.91
CA PHE A 103 -2.83 -6.72 -11.91
C PHE A 103 -2.04 -7.74 -12.74
N ASP A 104 -0.85 -7.35 -13.22
CA ASP A 104 0.02 -8.22 -14.03
C ASP A 104 0.53 -9.45 -13.26
N HIS A 105 0.68 -9.33 -11.95
CA HIS A 105 1.11 -10.42 -11.06
C HIS A 105 -0.05 -11.13 -10.37
N ASN A 106 -1.29 -10.79 -10.70
CA ASN A 106 -2.50 -11.34 -10.10
C ASN A 106 -2.43 -11.37 -8.56
N ILE A 107 -2.11 -10.21 -7.96
CA ILE A 107 -2.14 -9.99 -6.51
C ILE A 107 -3.08 -8.84 -6.16
N PRO A 108 -3.63 -8.78 -4.94
CA PRO A 108 -4.49 -7.67 -4.53
C PRO A 108 -3.78 -6.32 -4.61
N PHE A 109 -4.48 -5.30 -5.09
CA PHE A 109 -4.12 -3.90 -4.96
C PHE A 109 -5.22 -3.17 -4.22
N VAL A 110 -4.88 -2.40 -3.19
CA VAL A 110 -5.84 -1.59 -2.43
C VAL A 110 -5.60 -0.12 -2.72
N LEU A 111 -6.59 0.53 -3.30
CA LEU A 111 -6.55 1.98 -3.54
C LEU A 111 -6.93 2.73 -2.25
N SER A 112 -6.11 3.68 -1.84
CA SER A 112 -6.45 4.58 -0.72
C SER A 112 -7.50 5.62 -1.11
N THR A 113 -8.38 6.02 -0.20
CA THR A 113 -9.25 7.20 -0.38
C THR A 113 -8.43 8.45 -0.68
N VAL A 114 -7.27 8.60 -0.03
CA VAL A 114 -6.35 9.72 -0.21
C VAL A 114 -5.37 9.41 -1.32
N THR A 115 -5.82 9.52 -2.53
CA THR A 115 -5.06 9.20 -3.73
C THR A 115 -5.04 10.34 -4.72
N THR A 116 -4.07 10.35 -5.64
CA THR A 116 -4.00 11.27 -6.77
C THR A 116 -4.65 10.72 -8.03
N SER A 117 -5.17 9.49 -7.98
CA SER A 117 -5.84 8.82 -9.10
C SER A 117 -7.29 8.53 -8.76
N SER A 118 -8.18 8.66 -9.72
CA SER A 118 -9.60 8.33 -9.51
C SER A 118 -9.83 6.82 -9.38
N ILE A 119 -10.92 6.46 -8.70
CA ILE A 119 -11.37 5.07 -8.56
C ILE A 119 -11.55 4.45 -9.95
N GLU A 120 -12.19 5.20 -10.85
CA GLU A 120 -12.50 4.76 -12.22
C GLU A 120 -11.23 4.48 -13.01
N ARG A 121 -10.21 5.36 -12.88
CA ARG A 121 -8.93 5.16 -13.56
C ARG A 121 -8.21 3.89 -13.11
N ILE A 122 -8.24 3.62 -11.83
CA ILE A 122 -7.65 2.38 -11.28
C ILE A 122 -8.46 1.16 -11.69
N ALA A 123 -9.79 1.27 -11.72
CA ALA A 123 -10.67 0.20 -12.20
C ALA A 123 -10.41 -0.15 -13.67
N GLU A 124 -10.19 0.84 -14.55
CA GLU A 124 -9.78 0.59 -15.93
C GLU A 124 -8.49 -0.26 -16.00
N ILE A 125 -7.47 0.11 -15.23
CA ILE A 125 -6.17 -0.57 -15.22
C ILE A 125 -6.28 -2.01 -14.69
N THR A 126 -7.08 -2.20 -13.63
CA THR A 126 -7.22 -3.48 -12.92
C THR A 126 -8.41 -4.30 -13.39
N GLN A 127 -9.17 -3.81 -14.37
CA GLN A 127 -10.41 -4.44 -14.85
C GLN A 127 -11.41 -4.69 -13.70
N GLY A 128 -11.56 -3.70 -12.82
CA GLY A 128 -12.47 -3.77 -11.67
C GLY A 128 -11.99 -4.67 -10.52
N LYS A 129 -10.72 -5.11 -10.51
CA LYS A 129 -10.19 -6.02 -9.47
C LYS A 129 -9.50 -5.30 -8.30
N ALA A 130 -9.35 -3.98 -8.36
CA ALA A 130 -8.80 -3.22 -7.25
C ALA A 130 -9.77 -3.20 -6.06
N TRP A 131 -9.22 -3.36 -4.86
CA TRP A 131 -9.95 -3.11 -3.62
C TRP A 131 -9.91 -1.61 -3.32
N PHE A 132 -10.89 -1.14 -2.57
CA PHE A 132 -10.95 0.27 -2.19
C PHE A 132 -10.89 0.42 -0.66
N GLN A 133 -9.98 1.27 -0.16
CA GLN A 133 -9.89 1.60 1.25
C GLN A 133 -10.59 2.92 1.52
N LEU A 134 -11.52 2.91 2.47
CA LEU A 134 -12.32 4.04 2.89
C LEU A 134 -11.80 4.64 4.20
N TYR A 135 -11.43 5.92 4.15
CA TYR A 135 -11.54 6.82 5.29
C TYR A 135 -12.96 7.35 5.33
N HIS A 136 -13.62 7.22 6.47
CA HIS A 136 -15.00 7.68 6.59
C HIS A 136 -15.06 9.22 6.58
N PRO A 137 -15.60 9.86 5.54
CA PRO A 137 -15.80 11.31 5.53
C PRO A 137 -16.82 11.75 6.59
N ALA A 138 -16.69 12.98 7.08
CA ALA A 138 -17.65 13.55 8.03
C ALA A 138 -19.04 13.73 7.41
N GLU A 139 -19.11 14.01 6.12
CA GLU A 139 -20.37 14.19 5.40
C GLU A 139 -20.88 12.85 4.83
N GLU A 140 -22.09 12.47 5.22
CA GLU A 140 -22.72 11.23 4.77
C GLU A 140 -22.94 11.19 3.25
N SER A 141 -23.25 12.32 2.64
CA SER A 141 -23.43 12.46 1.19
C SER A 141 -22.16 12.09 0.42
N VAL A 142 -20.99 12.53 0.92
CA VAL A 142 -19.68 12.21 0.34
C VAL A 142 -19.38 10.72 0.50
N THR A 143 -19.68 10.15 1.66
CA THR A 143 -19.53 8.70 1.89
C THR A 143 -20.36 7.90 0.89
N LYS A 144 -21.63 8.26 0.71
CA LYS A 144 -22.54 7.60 -0.24
C LYS A 144 -22.04 7.69 -1.68
N ASP A 145 -21.55 8.88 -2.09
CA ASP A 145 -21.00 9.06 -3.44
C ASP A 145 -19.76 8.19 -3.68
N ILE A 146 -18.80 8.20 -2.77
CA ILE A 146 -17.59 7.40 -2.88
C ILE A 146 -17.90 5.89 -2.94
N LEU A 147 -18.80 5.41 -2.08
CA LEU A 147 -19.19 4.00 -2.07
C LEU A 147 -19.88 3.61 -3.39
N LYS A 148 -20.79 4.45 -3.88
CA LYS A 148 -21.46 4.22 -5.16
C LYS A 148 -20.49 4.19 -6.33
N ARG A 149 -19.49 5.07 -6.34
CA ARG A 149 -18.44 5.08 -7.36
C ARG A 149 -17.57 3.83 -7.29
N ALA A 150 -17.17 3.39 -6.09
CA ALA A 150 -16.38 2.16 -5.90
C ALA A 150 -17.17 0.92 -6.38
N GLU A 151 -18.46 0.84 -6.05
CA GLU A 151 -19.36 -0.22 -6.51
C GLU A 151 -19.51 -0.20 -8.04
N THR A 152 -19.78 0.97 -8.62
CA THR A 152 -19.93 1.14 -10.08
C THR A 152 -18.65 0.79 -10.84
N ALA A 153 -17.50 1.09 -10.24
CA ALA A 153 -16.19 0.75 -10.78
C ALA A 153 -15.82 -0.75 -10.64
N GLY A 154 -16.67 -1.54 -9.96
CA GLY A 154 -16.49 -2.98 -9.80
C GLY A 154 -15.54 -3.39 -8.69
N CYS A 155 -15.20 -2.50 -7.75
CA CYS A 155 -14.32 -2.85 -6.62
C CYS A 155 -14.92 -3.98 -5.78
N PRO A 156 -14.27 -5.16 -5.71
CA PRO A 156 -14.88 -6.35 -5.09
C PRO A 156 -14.83 -6.32 -3.56
N VAL A 157 -13.95 -5.49 -2.98
CA VAL A 157 -13.72 -5.44 -1.53
C VAL A 157 -13.60 -4.00 -1.07
N LEU A 158 -14.34 -3.67 -0.01
CA LEU A 158 -14.20 -2.44 0.75
C LEU A 158 -13.35 -2.69 1.99
N VAL A 159 -12.26 -1.94 2.14
CA VAL A 159 -11.38 -1.96 3.32
C VAL A 159 -11.70 -0.75 4.19
N ILE A 160 -12.25 -0.97 5.37
CA ILE A 160 -12.57 0.11 6.31
C ILE A 160 -11.40 0.31 7.25
N LEU A 161 -10.89 1.54 7.34
CA LEU A 161 -9.84 1.90 8.27
C LEU A 161 -10.42 2.17 9.65
N ALA A 162 -9.87 1.51 10.68
CA ALA A 162 -10.34 1.60 12.05
C ALA A 162 -9.23 1.96 13.07
N ASP A 163 -8.01 2.21 12.59
CA ASP A 163 -6.80 2.31 13.42
C ASP A 163 -6.29 3.74 13.64
N VAL A 164 -6.89 4.75 13.00
CA VAL A 164 -6.45 6.16 13.09
C VAL A 164 -7.58 7.03 13.65
N PRO A 165 -7.81 7.03 14.98
CA PRO A 165 -8.81 7.90 15.60
C PRO A 165 -8.38 9.38 15.60
N SER A 166 -7.08 9.65 15.46
CA SER A 166 -6.50 11.00 15.38
C SER A 166 -5.14 10.95 14.68
N PHE A 167 -4.70 12.09 14.14
CA PHE A 167 -3.37 12.16 13.53
C PHE A 167 -2.27 12.02 14.56
N GLY A 168 -1.29 11.16 14.28
CA GLY A 168 -0.09 11.03 15.07
C GLY A 168 0.86 12.23 14.86
N TYR A 169 1.56 12.63 15.93
CA TYR A 169 2.63 13.60 15.85
C TYR A 169 3.82 13.00 15.06
N ARG A 170 4.20 13.66 13.97
CA ARG A 170 5.24 13.19 13.04
C ARG A 170 6.36 14.22 12.95
N PRO A 171 7.33 14.21 13.89
CA PRO A 171 8.37 15.25 13.97
C PRO A 171 9.24 15.34 12.73
N ARG A 172 9.41 14.26 11.99
CA ARG A 172 10.21 14.24 10.73
C ARG A 172 9.56 15.03 9.60
N ASP A 173 8.23 15.16 9.62
CA ASP A 173 7.48 15.85 8.58
C ASP A 173 7.48 17.38 8.80
N ILE A 174 7.59 17.84 10.06
CA ILE A 174 7.51 19.27 10.44
C ILE A 174 8.59 20.12 9.78
N PRO A 175 9.89 19.75 9.80
CA PRO A 175 10.95 20.57 9.22
C PRO A 175 10.87 20.74 7.69
N VAL A 176 10.06 19.90 7.03
CA VAL A 176 9.91 19.90 5.57
C VAL A 176 8.58 20.49 5.10
N SER A 177 7.86 21.18 6.01
CA SER A 177 6.59 21.89 5.74
C SER A 177 5.44 21.01 5.25
N TYR A 178 5.47 19.71 5.55
CA TYR A 178 4.40 18.79 5.16
C TYR A 178 3.13 18.94 6.00
N THR A 179 3.22 19.57 7.17
CA THR A 179 2.10 19.77 8.11
C THR A 179 0.96 20.64 7.57
N HIS A 180 1.15 21.32 6.45
CA HIS A 180 0.10 22.12 5.80
C HIS A 180 -0.77 21.34 4.83
N LEU A 181 -0.42 20.10 4.52
CA LEU A 181 -1.28 19.15 3.80
C LEU A 181 -2.11 18.32 4.79
N THR A 182 -2.60 18.96 5.84
CA THR A 182 -3.62 18.36 6.67
C THR A 182 -4.82 18.11 5.78
N LEU A 183 -5.19 16.84 5.65
CA LEU A 183 -6.49 16.49 5.13
C LEU A 183 -7.53 17.29 5.91
N PRO A 184 -8.53 17.88 5.25
CA PRO A 184 -9.62 18.51 5.96
C PRO A 184 -10.32 17.45 6.81
N THR A 185 -9.97 17.42 8.08
CA THR A 185 -10.66 16.65 9.10
C THR A 185 -11.57 17.60 9.82
N ASN A 186 -12.75 17.73 9.31
CA ASN A 186 -13.91 18.23 10.03
C ASN A 186 -15.09 17.34 9.68
#